data_6aca41ccd08d418c133a62f09cab433e
#
_entry.id   6aca41ccd08d418c133a62f09cab433e
#
_cell.length_a   1.000
_cell.length_b   1.000
_cell.length_c   1.000
_cell.angle_alpha   90.00
_cell.angle_beta   90.00
_cell.angle_gamma   90.00
#
_symmetry.space_group_name_H-M   'P 1'
#
loop_
_entity.id
_entity.type
_entity.pdbx_description
1 polymer ?
#
loop_
_entity_poly.entity_id
_entity_poly.type
_entity_poly.pdbx_seq_one_letter_code
_entity_poly.pdbx_strand_id
1 'polypeptide(L)'
;MPIPGSNSSPEGSFLVYPTGGGGTNFQSPSYSPITGLFYLEYSEAGAQYVSAPQAPEKGREYLGRAPGRGPAPARTAQDPPPSAGIKAIDPETGKTVWDFKLFQGSLSNGVLATAGGVVFASSRDGNIIALDARTGKVLWHYQTGGNHAAAPISYAIDGRQYVALTAGNVLFSFTLPE
;
A
#
# COMPACT_ATOMS: atom_id res chain seq x y z
N MET A 1 24.76 6.18 -1.97
CA MET A 1 25.04 7.34 -2.82
C MET A 1 23.96 7.43 -3.90
N PRO A 2 23.50 8.64 -4.27
CA PRO A 2 22.60 8.79 -5.40
C PRO A 2 23.24 8.24 -6.67
N ILE A 3 22.43 7.61 -7.52
CA ILE A 3 22.89 7.12 -8.82
C ILE A 3 23.15 8.34 -9.72
N PRO A 4 24.30 8.41 -10.44
CA PRO A 4 24.55 9.48 -11.38
C PRO A 4 23.41 9.62 -12.39
N GLY A 5 22.93 10.86 -12.65
CA GLY A 5 21.80 11.13 -13.53
C GLY A 5 20.42 10.99 -12.89
N SER A 6 20.33 10.64 -11.60
CA SER A 6 19.04 10.57 -10.87
C SER A 6 18.50 11.93 -10.43
N ASN A 7 19.23 13.02 -10.65
CA ASN A 7 18.78 14.37 -10.34
C ASN A 7 17.66 14.78 -11.29
N SER A 8 16.68 15.52 -10.78
CA SER A 8 15.65 16.13 -11.63
C SER A 8 16.28 17.16 -12.56
N SER A 9 15.85 17.19 -13.82
CA SER A 9 16.26 18.17 -14.82
C SER A 9 15.03 18.64 -15.60
N PRO A 10 15.13 19.72 -16.41
CA PRO A 10 14.03 20.13 -17.30
C PRO A 10 13.66 19.06 -18.32
N GLU A 11 14.61 18.25 -18.73
CA GLU A 11 14.42 17.12 -19.68
C GLU A 11 13.89 15.87 -18.97
N GLY A 12 13.86 15.86 -17.64
CA GLY A 12 13.51 14.72 -16.80
C GLY A 12 14.73 13.95 -16.31
N SER A 13 14.47 13.03 -15.40
CA SER A 13 15.47 12.13 -14.84
C SER A 13 15.21 10.70 -15.28
N PHE A 14 16.04 9.78 -14.84
CA PHE A 14 15.72 8.36 -14.88
C PHE A 14 14.48 8.05 -14.05
N LEU A 15 13.87 6.90 -14.34
CA LEU A 15 12.82 6.36 -13.49
C LEU A 15 13.40 6.03 -12.11
N VAL A 16 12.91 6.69 -11.08
CA VAL A 16 13.38 6.55 -9.68
C VAL A 16 12.37 5.70 -8.91
N TYR A 17 12.86 4.71 -8.17
CA TYR A 17 12.06 3.86 -7.30
C TYR A 17 12.46 4.05 -5.83
N PRO A 18 11.49 4.03 -4.91
CA PRO A 18 10.06 4.16 -5.14
C PRO A 18 9.68 5.57 -5.61
N THR A 19 8.38 5.80 -5.89
CA THR A 19 7.85 7.16 -6.11
C THR A 19 8.02 8.03 -4.86
N GLY A 20 7.75 9.34 -4.98
CA GLY A 20 7.73 10.25 -3.81
C GLY A 20 6.73 9.85 -2.69
N GLY A 21 5.79 8.95 -2.99
CA GLY A 21 4.91 8.34 -1.98
C GLY A 21 5.55 7.21 -1.17
N GLY A 22 6.78 6.80 -1.54
CA GLY A 22 7.45 5.68 -0.89
C GLY A 22 6.97 4.31 -1.35
N GLY A 23 7.61 3.25 -0.87
CA GLY A 23 7.20 1.86 -1.03
C GLY A 23 6.06 1.48 -0.09
N THR A 24 6.01 2.09 1.08
CA THR A 24 4.91 2.11 2.06
C THR A 24 4.83 3.53 2.63
N ASN A 25 3.70 3.91 3.22
CA ASN A 25 3.49 5.26 3.73
C ASN A 25 2.72 5.22 5.06
N PHE A 26 1.64 6.02 5.20
CA PHE A 26 0.84 6.13 6.43
C PHE A 26 -0.07 4.92 6.68
N GLN A 27 -0.22 4.02 5.73
CA GLN A 27 -1.06 2.83 5.85
C GLN A 27 -0.60 1.98 7.03
N SER A 28 -1.53 1.64 7.91
CA SER A 28 -1.20 0.94 9.15
C SER A 28 -0.63 -0.46 8.87
N PRO A 29 0.60 -0.75 9.26
CA PRO A 29 1.11 -2.11 9.30
C PRO A 29 0.57 -2.85 10.51
N SER A 30 0.79 -4.15 10.58
CA SER A 30 0.41 -4.97 11.72
C SER A 30 1.50 -6.00 12.05
N TYR A 31 1.66 -6.32 13.31
CA TYR A 31 2.56 -7.37 13.78
C TYR A 31 1.78 -8.43 14.52
N SER A 32 2.09 -9.69 14.31
CA SER A 32 1.51 -10.81 15.06
C SER A 32 2.58 -11.51 15.90
N PRO A 33 2.49 -11.48 17.23
CA PRO A 33 3.42 -12.21 18.09
C PRO A 33 3.26 -13.73 17.96
N ILE A 34 2.13 -14.22 17.43
CA ILE A 34 1.86 -15.65 17.22
C ILE A 34 2.66 -16.19 16.01
N THR A 35 2.81 -15.38 14.97
CA THR A 35 3.58 -15.76 13.78
C THR A 35 5.00 -15.24 13.81
N GLY A 36 5.29 -14.20 14.61
CA GLY A 36 6.54 -13.46 14.59
C GLY A 36 6.71 -12.58 13.35
N LEU A 37 5.64 -12.37 12.57
CA LEU A 37 5.72 -11.68 11.28
C LEU A 37 5.12 -10.28 11.34
N PHE A 38 5.72 -9.40 10.56
CA PHE A 38 5.29 -8.03 10.32
C PHE A 38 4.60 -7.96 8.94
N TYR A 39 3.38 -7.46 8.91
CA TYR A 39 2.56 -7.35 7.71
C TYR A 39 2.42 -5.91 7.29
N LEU A 40 2.58 -5.63 6.01
CA LEU A 40 2.42 -4.29 5.46
C LEU A 40 1.91 -4.32 4.02
N GLU A 41 1.21 -3.28 3.63
CA GLU A 41 0.95 -2.98 2.23
C GLU A 41 2.15 -2.28 1.61
N TYR A 42 2.42 -2.57 0.35
CA TYR A 42 3.50 -1.94 -0.41
C TYR A 42 3.07 -1.57 -1.83
N SER A 43 3.76 -0.59 -2.39
CA SER A 43 3.67 -0.22 -3.79
C SER A 43 5.07 -0.04 -4.36
N GLU A 44 5.37 -0.77 -5.40
CA GLU A 44 6.60 -0.62 -6.19
C GLU A 44 6.26 0.05 -7.51
N ALA A 45 6.39 1.35 -7.55
CA ALA A 45 6.19 2.15 -8.75
C ALA A 45 7.33 3.15 -8.89
N GLY A 46 7.77 3.39 -10.10
CA GLY A 46 8.76 4.40 -10.41
C GLY A 46 8.12 5.73 -10.80
N ALA A 47 8.83 6.81 -10.54
CA ALA A 47 8.48 8.14 -11.00
C ALA A 47 9.68 8.84 -11.65
N GLN A 48 9.39 9.63 -12.67
CA GLN A 48 10.35 10.54 -13.25
C GLN A 48 10.11 11.94 -12.66
N TYR A 49 11.17 12.60 -12.25
CA TYR A 49 11.10 13.93 -11.68
C TYR A 49 11.62 14.95 -12.70
N VAL A 50 10.77 15.91 -13.03
CA VAL A 50 11.10 17.00 -13.95
C VAL A 50 11.19 18.28 -13.14
N SER A 51 12.35 18.94 -13.14
CA SER A 51 12.52 20.23 -12.52
C SER A 51 11.92 21.33 -13.41
N ALA A 52 11.38 22.37 -12.78
CA ALA A 52 10.97 23.59 -13.47
C ALA A 52 11.49 24.79 -12.70
N PRO A 53 12.03 25.81 -13.38
CA PRO A 53 12.35 27.06 -12.74
C PRO A 53 11.09 27.65 -12.10
N GLN A 54 11.15 27.91 -10.82
CA GLN A 54 10.06 28.52 -10.06
C GLN A 54 10.67 29.50 -9.07
N ALA A 55 10.23 30.75 -9.10
CA ALA A 55 10.57 31.71 -8.06
C ALA A 55 9.65 31.49 -6.85
N PRO A 56 10.16 31.56 -5.61
CA PRO A 56 9.33 31.50 -4.44
C PRO A 56 8.36 32.69 -4.39
N GLU A 57 7.06 32.41 -4.22
CA GLU A 57 6.05 33.44 -4.03
C GLU A 57 5.37 33.22 -2.67
N LYS A 58 5.19 34.32 -1.90
CA LYS A 58 4.55 34.25 -0.59
C LYS A 58 3.12 33.69 -0.71
N GLY A 59 2.81 32.63 0.06
CA GLY A 59 1.49 32.01 0.07
C GLY A 59 1.22 31.00 -1.05
N ARG A 60 2.21 30.75 -1.91
CA ARG A 60 2.13 29.69 -2.94
C ARG A 60 3.05 28.53 -2.61
N GLU A 61 2.61 27.34 -3.03
CA GLU A 61 3.42 26.13 -2.90
C GLU A 61 4.66 26.23 -3.81
N TYR A 62 5.83 25.98 -3.23
CA TYR A 62 7.10 25.95 -3.95
C TYR A 62 7.64 24.52 -3.98
N LEU A 63 7.52 23.85 -5.10
CA LEU A 63 7.95 22.47 -5.29
C LEU A 63 9.21 22.31 -6.14
N GLY A 64 9.65 23.37 -6.82
CA GLY A 64 10.77 23.30 -7.76
C GLY A 64 10.54 22.35 -8.94
N ARG A 65 9.29 22.00 -9.21
CA ARG A 65 8.86 21.10 -10.28
C ARG A 65 7.70 21.68 -11.07
N ALA A 66 7.53 21.21 -12.30
CA ALA A 66 6.38 21.58 -13.12
C ALA A 66 5.06 21.28 -12.39
N PRO A 67 4.04 22.16 -12.49
CA PRO A 67 2.71 21.88 -11.95
C PRO A 67 2.10 20.63 -12.62
N GLY A 68 1.43 19.82 -11.83
CA GLY A 68 0.78 18.60 -12.31
C GLY A 68 1.66 17.35 -12.23
N ARG A 69 1.07 16.21 -12.60
CA ARG A 69 1.86 15.00 -12.89
C ARG A 69 2.60 15.28 -14.19
N GLY A 70 3.93 15.21 -14.17
CA GLY A 70 4.71 15.15 -15.39
C GLY A 70 4.21 14.05 -16.35
N PRO A 71 4.64 14.03 -17.60
CA PRO A 71 4.30 12.95 -18.52
C PRO A 71 4.59 11.62 -17.86
N ALA A 72 3.76 10.61 -18.16
CA ALA A 72 4.01 9.26 -17.68
C ALA A 72 5.47 8.91 -18.03
N PRO A 73 6.25 8.41 -17.07
CA PRO A 73 7.66 8.13 -17.31
C PRO A 73 7.80 7.18 -18.49
N ALA A 74 8.72 7.52 -19.41
CA ALA A 74 9.09 6.61 -20.47
C ALA A 74 9.71 5.37 -19.82
N ARG A 75 8.98 4.28 -19.77
CA ARG A 75 9.46 2.99 -19.24
C ARG A 75 10.24 2.29 -20.32
N THR A 76 11.35 1.72 -19.92
CA THR A 76 12.13 0.80 -20.76
C THR A 76 11.70 -0.66 -20.49
N ALA A 77 12.08 -1.57 -21.36
CA ALA A 77 11.83 -2.99 -21.15
C ALA A 77 12.56 -3.56 -19.92
N GLN A 78 13.57 -2.85 -19.40
CA GLN A 78 14.34 -3.21 -18.23
C GLN A 78 13.71 -2.72 -16.91
N ASP A 79 12.77 -1.78 -16.97
CA ASP A 79 12.11 -1.26 -15.79
C ASP A 79 11.07 -2.28 -15.28
N PRO A 80 11.12 -2.66 -14.00
CA PRO A 80 10.15 -3.59 -13.44
C PRO A 80 8.74 -2.99 -13.54
N PRO A 81 7.72 -3.80 -13.87
CA PRO A 81 6.34 -3.32 -13.91
C PRO A 81 5.90 -2.81 -12.53
N PRO A 82 5.03 -1.79 -12.47
CA PRO A 82 4.47 -1.38 -11.19
C PRO A 82 3.77 -2.56 -10.54
N SER A 83 3.99 -2.72 -9.27
CA SER A 83 3.32 -3.75 -8.48
C SER A 83 2.90 -3.19 -7.13
N ALA A 84 1.86 -3.77 -6.55
CA ALA A 84 1.47 -3.51 -5.18
C ALA A 84 0.93 -4.79 -4.55
N GLY A 85 0.96 -4.84 -3.25
CA GLY A 85 0.52 -6.03 -2.55
C GLY A 85 0.63 -5.91 -1.04
N ILE A 86 0.55 -7.07 -0.42
CA ILE A 86 0.73 -7.25 1.00
C ILE A 86 1.90 -8.19 1.20
N LYS A 87 2.88 -7.79 2.00
CA LYS A 87 4.03 -8.62 2.37
C LYS A 87 3.96 -9.00 3.83
N ALA A 88 4.36 -10.23 4.12
CA ALA A 88 4.79 -10.62 5.46
C ALA A 88 6.31 -10.66 5.48
N ILE A 89 6.87 -9.96 6.45
CA ILE A 89 8.31 -9.83 6.62
C ILE A 89 8.68 -10.40 7.99
N ASP A 90 9.74 -11.18 8.03
CA ASP A 90 10.40 -11.53 9.26
C ASP A 90 11.20 -10.31 9.75
N PRO A 91 10.83 -9.68 10.89
CA PRO A 91 11.45 -8.45 11.34
C PRO A 91 12.91 -8.65 11.84
N GLU A 92 13.31 -9.86 12.19
CA GLU A 92 14.68 -10.15 12.62
C GLU A 92 15.64 -10.24 11.45
N THR A 93 15.20 -10.78 10.34
CA THR A 93 16.05 -11.01 9.16
C THR A 93 15.79 -10.04 8.00
N GLY A 94 14.68 -9.31 8.03
CA GLY A 94 14.21 -8.45 6.94
C GLY A 94 13.74 -9.23 5.71
N LYS A 95 13.64 -10.55 5.78
CA LYS A 95 13.24 -11.39 4.64
C LYS A 95 11.74 -11.40 4.46
N THR A 96 11.30 -11.30 3.21
CA THR A 96 9.91 -11.54 2.83
C THR A 96 9.60 -13.03 2.95
N VAL A 97 8.62 -13.37 3.77
CA VAL A 97 8.13 -14.75 3.96
C VAL A 97 7.11 -15.10 2.90
N TRP A 98 6.18 -14.19 2.65
CA TRP A 98 5.23 -14.28 1.53
C TRP A 98 4.88 -12.91 0.98
N ASP A 99 4.40 -12.88 -0.26
CA ASP A 99 4.05 -11.69 -1.03
C ASP A 99 2.75 -11.96 -1.79
N PHE A 100 1.67 -11.34 -1.33
CA PHE A 100 0.37 -11.39 -1.98
C PHE A 100 0.21 -10.18 -2.89
N LYS A 101 0.16 -10.40 -4.21
CA LYS A 101 0.01 -9.35 -5.22
C LYS A 101 -1.45 -8.91 -5.34
N LEU A 102 -1.68 -7.60 -5.31
CA LEU A 102 -2.97 -7.02 -5.64
C LEU A 102 -3.11 -6.85 -7.15
N PHE A 103 -4.30 -7.10 -7.67
CA PHE A 103 -4.58 -6.99 -9.11
C PHE A 103 -4.44 -5.56 -9.62
N GLN A 104 -4.92 -4.59 -8.87
CA GLN A 104 -4.71 -3.16 -9.14
C GLN A 104 -3.72 -2.58 -8.12
N GLY A 105 -2.52 -2.29 -8.63
CA GLY A 105 -1.40 -1.83 -7.84
C GLY A 105 -1.59 -0.45 -7.26
N SER A 106 -2.13 -0.36 -6.06
CA SER A 106 -2.14 0.88 -5.30
C SER A 106 -2.25 0.55 -3.82
N LEU A 107 -1.46 1.24 -3.02
CA LEU A 107 -1.60 1.22 -1.58
C LEU A 107 -3.04 1.54 -1.23
N SER A 108 -3.72 0.65 -0.51
CA SER A 108 -5.07 0.93 -0.07
C SER A 108 -5.06 1.60 1.30
N ASN A 109 -5.03 0.88 2.41
CA ASN A 109 -5.34 1.56 3.67
C ASN A 109 -4.74 0.92 4.92
N GLY A 110 -4.02 -0.17 4.76
CA GLY A 110 -3.39 -0.89 5.86
C GLY A 110 -3.96 -2.29 6.10
N VAL A 111 -3.34 -2.99 7.02
CA VAL A 111 -3.61 -4.38 7.33
C VAL A 111 -3.90 -4.57 8.82
N LEU A 112 -4.69 -5.59 9.14
CA LEU A 112 -5.01 -6.01 10.50
C LEU A 112 -4.68 -7.50 10.67
N ALA A 113 -3.70 -7.82 11.49
CA ALA A 113 -3.45 -9.20 11.92
C ALA A 113 -4.23 -9.51 13.19
N THR A 114 -4.85 -10.68 13.24
CA THR A 114 -5.65 -11.15 14.38
C THR A 114 -4.99 -12.34 15.07
N ALA A 115 -5.35 -12.58 16.34
CA ALA A 115 -4.90 -13.72 17.11
C ALA A 115 -5.37 -15.07 16.50
N GLY A 116 -6.42 -15.06 15.69
CA GLY A 116 -6.89 -16.23 14.95
C GLY A 116 -6.03 -16.62 13.74
N GLY A 117 -4.89 -15.96 13.53
CA GLY A 117 -3.99 -16.28 12.42
C GLY A 117 -4.45 -15.78 11.05
N VAL A 118 -5.27 -14.73 11.03
CA VAL A 118 -5.81 -14.12 9.81
C VAL A 118 -5.30 -12.69 9.69
N VAL A 119 -4.89 -12.32 8.49
CA VAL A 119 -4.57 -10.94 8.10
C VAL A 119 -5.70 -10.41 7.22
N PHE A 120 -6.38 -9.36 7.69
CA PHE A 120 -7.37 -8.64 6.89
C PHE A 120 -6.71 -7.46 6.20
N ALA A 121 -7.08 -7.25 4.96
CA ALA A 121 -6.65 -6.15 4.13
C ALA A 121 -7.77 -5.75 3.17
N SER A 122 -7.56 -4.65 2.46
CA SER A 122 -8.49 -4.23 1.41
C SER A 122 -7.72 -3.76 0.18
N SER A 123 -8.39 -3.72 -0.96
CA SER A 123 -7.83 -3.22 -2.20
C SER A 123 -8.67 -2.08 -2.77
N ARG A 124 -8.07 -1.25 -3.59
CA ARG A 124 -8.75 -0.08 -4.18
C ARG A 124 -9.88 -0.43 -5.14
N ASP A 125 -9.89 -1.64 -5.67
CA ASP A 125 -10.97 -2.16 -6.50
C ASP A 125 -12.19 -2.63 -5.69
N GLY A 126 -12.18 -2.38 -4.37
CA GLY A 126 -13.32 -2.62 -3.49
C GLY A 126 -13.36 -4.00 -2.84
N ASN A 127 -12.30 -4.79 -2.92
CA ASN A 127 -12.25 -6.07 -2.23
C ASN A 127 -11.77 -5.91 -0.79
N ILE A 128 -12.45 -6.61 0.12
CA ILE A 128 -11.95 -6.99 1.43
C ILE A 128 -11.38 -8.40 1.30
N ILE A 129 -10.21 -8.63 1.87
CA ILE A 129 -9.46 -9.88 1.71
C ILE A 129 -9.04 -10.36 3.08
N ALA A 130 -9.26 -11.65 3.34
CA ALA A 130 -8.72 -12.36 4.50
C ALA A 130 -7.67 -13.36 4.03
N LEU A 131 -6.45 -13.22 4.54
CA LEU A 131 -5.30 -14.06 4.20
C LEU A 131 -4.90 -14.89 5.42
N ASP A 132 -4.44 -16.11 5.18
CA ASP A 132 -3.72 -16.89 6.19
C ASP A 132 -2.42 -16.16 6.56
N ALA A 133 -2.23 -15.89 7.84
CA ALA A 133 -1.13 -15.06 8.32
C ALA A 133 0.25 -15.67 8.09
N ARG A 134 0.37 -17.00 8.01
CA ARG A 134 1.65 -17.71 7.82
C ARG A 134 2.02 -17.85 6.35
N THR A 135 1.03 -17.99 5.48
CA THR A 135 1.25 -18.40 4.07
C THR A 135 0.83 -17.37 3.04
N GLY A 136 0.03 -16.36 3.42
CA GLY A 136 -0.55 -15.40 2.49
C GLY A 136 -1.64 -15.98 1.58
N LYS A 137 -2.10 -17.23 1.84
CA LYS A 137 -3.17 -17.85 1.07
C LYS A 137 -4.49 -17.15 1.34
N VAL A 138 -5.26 -16.87 0.28
CA VAL A 138 -6.61 -16.30 0.41
C VAL A 138 -7.52 -17.30 1.11
N LEU A 139 -8.12 -16.88 2.22
CA LEU A 139 -9.12 -17.63 2.98
C LEU A 139 -10.54 -17.19 2.62
N TRP A 140 -10.71 -15.88 2.38
CA TRP A 140 -12.00 -15.29 2.07
C TRP A 140 -11.83 -13.92 1.41
N HIS A 141 -12.81 -13.52 0.62
CA HIS A 141 -12.92 -12.15 0.10
C HIS A 141 -14.38 -11.73 -0.04
N TYR A 142 -14.60 -10.42 -0.04
CA TYR A 142 -15.91 -9.82 -0.26
C TYR A 142 -15.76 -8.55 -1.09
N GLN A 143 -16.57 -8.41 -2.15
CA GLN A 143 -16.57 -7.22 -3.00
C GLN A 143 -17.63 -6.22 -2.48
N THR A 144 -17.17 -5.06 -2.02
CA THR A 144 -18.02 -3.99 -1.47
C THR A 144 -18.56 -3.04 -2.53
N GLY A 145 -17.94 -3.00 -3.70
CA GLY A 145 -18.25 -2.02 -4.76
C GLY A 145 -17.74 -0.61 -4.50
N GLY A 146 -17.13 -0.34 -3.35
CA GLY A 146 -16.63 0.97 -2.95
C GLY A 146 -15.12 1.00 -2.71
N ASN A 147 -14.50 2.18 -2.88
CA ASN A 147 -13.10 2.37 -2.53
C ASN A 147 -12.93 2.40 -1.00
N HIS A 148 -11.95 1.67 -0.49
CA HIS A 148 -11.64 1.63 0.94
C HIS A 148 -10.75 2.83 1.34
N ALA A 149 -11.08 3.48 2.46
CA ALA A 149 -10.39 4.69 2.93
C ALA A 149 -9.76 4.56 4.32
N ALA A 150 -9.92 3.41 4.98
CA ALA A 150 -9.39 3.17 6.33
C ALA A 150 -8.94 1.72 6.50
N ALA A 151 -7.96 1.50 7.37
CA ALA A 151 -7.54 0.16 7.77
C ALA A 151 -8.68 -0.61 8.43
N PRO A 152 -8.73 -1.94 8.28
CA PRO A 152 -9.64 -2.77 9.03
C PRO A 152 -9.42 -2.64 10.55
N ILE A 153 -10.49 -2.70 11.32
CA ILE A 153 -10.44 -2.78 12.78
C ILE A 153 -11.13 -4.06 13.26
N SER A 154 -10.75 -4.55 14.45
CA SER A 154 -11.46 -5.63 15.12
C SER A 154 -11.97 -5.19 16.47
N TYR A 155 -13.17 -5.63 16.83
CA TYR A 155 -13.81 -5.39 18.10
C TYR A 155 -14.64 -6.62 18.51
N ALA A 156 -15.07 -6.67 19.76
CA ALA A 156 -15.94 -7.74 20.25
C ALA A 156 -17.15 -7.15 20.97
N ILE A 157 -18.32 -7.79 20.78
CA ILE A 157 -19.55 -7.54 21.52
C ILE A 157 -20.05 -8.89 22.03
N ASP A 158 -20.30 -8.99 23.32
CA ASP A 158 -20.81 -10.21 24.00
C ASP A 158 -19.96 -11.46 23.66
N GLY A 159 -18.63 -11.29 23.62
CA GLY A 159 -17.70 -12.38 23.32
C GLY A 159 -17.59 -12.75 21.84
N ARG A 160 -18.37 -12.15 20.96
CA ARG A 160 -18.34 -12.36 19.51
C ARG A 160 -17.45 -11.34 18.83
N GLN A 161 -16.50 -11.82 18.03
CA GLN A 161 -15.58 -10.96 17.28
C GLN A 161 -16.21 -10.43 15.99
N TYR A 162 -15.94 -9.17 15.71
CA TYR A 162 -16.28 -8.47 14.47
C TYR A 162 -15.05 -7.88 13.86
N VAL A 163 -15.07 -7.77 12.52
CA VAL A 163 -14.10 -6.99 11.73
C VAL A 163 -14.87 -5.95 10.95
N ALA A 164 -14.49 -4.70 11.08
CA ALA A 164 -15.16 -3.60 10.39
C ALA A 164 -14.18 -2.76 9.58
N LEU A 165 -14.67 -2.20 8.48
CA LEU A 165 -13.96 -1.28 7.63
C LEU A 165 -14.94 -0.44 6.79
N THR A 166 -14.46 0.67 6.28
CA THR A 166 -15.26 1.56 5.44
C THR A 166 -15.02 1.29 3.95
N ALA A 167 -16.07 1.37 3.14
CA ALA A 167 -15.98 1.38 1.69
C ALA A 167 -16.91 2.49 1.15
N GLY A 168 -16.35 3.51 0.54
CA GLY A 168 -17.07 4.73 0.21
C GLY A 168 -17.68 5.35 1.47
N ASN A 169 -18.99 5.55 1.48
CA ASN A 169 -19.74 6.11 2.61
C ASN A 169 -20.42 5.03 3.48
N VAL A 170 -20.05 3.76 3.33
CA VAL A 170 -20.66 2.64 4.04
C VAL A 170 -19.65 2.02 4.99
N LEU A 171 -20.09 1.74 6.22
CA LEU A 171 -19.37 0.90 7.17
C LEU A 171 -19.85 -0.55 7.03
N PHE A 172 -18.95 -1.42 6.70
CA PHE A 172 -19.19 -2.87 6.68
C PHE A 172 -18.68 -3.49 7.98
N SER A 173 -19.43 -4.42 8.53
CA SER A 173 -19.04 -5.20 9.69
C SER A 173 -19.33 -6.67 9.43
N PHE A 174 -18.34 -7.50 9.67
CA PHE A 174 -18.37 -8.93 9.41
C PHE A 174 -18.10 -9.71 10.69
N THR A 175 -18.76 -10.84 10.83
CA THR A 175 -18.54 -11.80 11.90
C THR A 175 -18.72 -13.21 11.36
N LEU A 176 -18.18 -14.21 12.02
CA LEU A 176 -18.42 -15.60 11.67
C LEU A 176 -19.89 -15.97 11.97
N PRO A 177 -20.51 -16.84 11.15
CA PRO A 177 -21.82 -17.40 11.47
C PRO A 177 -21.77 -18.18 12.79
N GLU A 178 -22.93 -18.36 13.40
CA GLU A 178 -23.12 -19.22 14.58
C GLU A 178 -22.99 -20.69 14.21
#